data_6033d2404e5df123117f1a6446aa9800
#
_entry.id   6033d2404e5df123117f1a6446aa9800
#
_cell.length_a   1.000
_cell.length_b   1.000
_cell.length_c   1.000
_cell.angle_alpha   90.00
_cell.angle_beta   90.00
_cell.angle_gamma   90.00
#
_symmetry.space_group_name_H-M   'P 1'
#
loop_
_entity.id
_entity.type
_entity.pdbx_description
1 polymer ?
#
loop_
_entity_poly.entity_id
_entity_poly.type
_entity_poly.pdbx_seq_one_letter_code
_entity_poly.pdbx_strand_id
1 'polypeptide(L)'
;MSRQNLTIGTSAFVLLIGLSSAVVAQDRLRIAAGLAGTWENSFSELGQNAGFFKKHGLVLDIFYTQGAGETQQAVISGSADVGTGVGTFNTFGAFAKGAPIRVIAATHTGANDLTWYVRADSSIKDKKDLAARSVAYSTAGSSTYAAVLGFQRVFGVSFTPVATGGPAATLTQAMTGQIDVGWTSPPFAVDLLREGKIREIARASDVPELRNQTARFMTANAIALEARRQIFVRYLQAYREVVDWMYSDKAALKAFADWARVPEAIARTVPENYYPKNNVLPDRIEGLELAMADAVAFKYIAAPLSKDQLATLVLVPLN
;
A
#
# COMPACT_ATOMS: atom_id res chain seq x y z
N MET A 1 77.94 -12.04 57.61
CA MET A 1 77.34 -12.98 56.64
C MET A 1 75.85 -12.76 56.61
N SER A 2 75.36 -11.98 55.63
CA SER A 2 73.94 -11.62 55.48
C SER A 2 73.45 -12.22 54.17
N ARG A 3 72.43 -13.10 54.24
CA ARG A 3 71.79 -13.69 53.05
C ARG A 3 70.60 -12.81 52.68
N GLN A 4 70.65 -12.19 51.50
CA GLN A 4 69.50 -11.54 50.88
C GLN A 4 68.62 -12.56 50.20
N ASN A 5 67.35 -12.61 50.60
CA ASN A 5 66.32 -13.37 49.89
C ASN A 5 65.70 -12.50 48.78
N LEU A 6 65.85 -12.99 47.57
CA LEU A 6 65.25 -12.37 46.36
C LEU A 6 63.86 -12.97 46.14
N THR A 7 62.82 -12.18 46.34
CA THR A 7 61.42 -12.60 46.06
C THR A 7 61.05 -12.23 44.61
N ILE A 8 60.83 -13.21 43.78
CA ILE A 8 60.37 -13.03 42.38
C ILE A 8 58.86 -12.94 42.43
N GLY A 9 58.30 -11.73 42.18
CA GLY A 9 56.90 -11.51 42.01
C GLY A 9 56.43 -11.85 40.58
N THR A 10 55.58 -12.87 40.47
CA THR A 10 54.93 -13.27 39.21
C THR A 10 53.71 -12.38 38.95
N SER A 11 53.82 -11.41 38.05
CA SER A 11 52.71 -10.61 37.59
C SER A 11 51.90 -11.38 36.55
N ALA A 12 50.67 -11.79 36.90
CA ALA A 12 49.71 -12.39 36.00
C ALA A 12 49.06 -11.28 35.15
N PHE A 13 49.37 -11.29 33.84
CA PHE A 13 48.78 -10.39 32.89
C PHE A 13 47.39 -10.99 32.43
N VAL A 14 46.30 -10.46 32.94
CA VAL A 14 44.93 -10.85 32.53
C VAL A 14 44.63 -10.16 31.23
N LEU A 15 44.64 -10.93 30.12
CA LEU A 15 44.22 -10.44 28.80
C LEU A 15 42.69 -10.38 28.71
N LEU A 16 42.12 -9.22 28.91
CA LEU A 16 40.69 -8.97 28.65
C LEU A 16 40.46 -8.99 27.11
N ILE A 17 40.00 -10.11 26.59
CA ILE A 17 39.47 -10.19 25.23
C ILE A 17 38.12 -9.48 25.23
N GLY A 18 38.10 -8.22 24.82
CA GLY A 18 36.87 -7.46 24.56
C GLY A 18 36.14 -8.07 23.37
N LEU A 19 35.03 -8.75 23.63
CA LEU A 19 34.06 -9.13 22.61
C LEU A 19 33.42 -7.86 22.04
N SER A 20 34.05 -7.27 21.04
CA SER A 20 33.45 -6.23 20.21
C SER A 20 32.27 -6.86 19.47
N SER A 21 31.07 -6.72 20.00
CA SER A 21 29.86 -6.98 19.22
C SER A 21 29.89 -6.08 18.00
N ALA A 22 30.23 -6.63 16.84
CA ALA A 22 30.12 -5.91 15.59
C ALA A 22 28.66 -5.46 15.44
N VAL A 23 28.38 -4.18 15.60
CA VAL A 23 27.10 -3.60 15.24
C VAL A 23 26.99 -3.79 13.74
N VAL A 24 26.25 -4.80 13.32
CA VAL A 24 25.91 -4.99 11.90
C VAL A 24 25.12 -3.76 11.49
N ALA A 25 25.73 -2.93 10.64
CA ALA A 25 25.05 -1.77 10.08
C ALA A 25 23.79 -2.26 9.36
N GLN A 26 22.62 -1.69 9.72
CA GLN A 26 21.36 -2.04 9.09
C GLN A 26 21.30 -1.40 7.70
N ASP A 27 20.87 -2.19 6.72
CA ASP A 27 20.61 -1.67 5.38
C ASP A 27 19.34 -0.80 5.38
N ARG A 28 19.41 0.32 4.67
CA ARG A 28 18.34 1.31 4.61
C ARG A 28 17.55 1.20 3.31
N LEU A 29 16.20 1.22 3.43
CA LEU A 29 15.27 1.36 2.31
C LEU A 29 14.36 2.56 2.53
N ARG A 30 14.17 3.36 1.47
CA ARG A 30 13.22 4.48 1.44
C ARG A 30 11.90 3.97 0.89
N ILE A 31 10.84 4.13 1.68
CA ILE A 31 9.50 3.63 1.36
C ILE A 31 8.56 4.82 1.18
N ALA A 32 8.01 4.98 -0.02
CA ALA A 32 6.85 5.83 -0.24
C ALA A 32 5.60 4.98 0.00
N ALA A 33 4.90 5.23 1.08
CA ALA A 33 3.63 4.58 1.35
C ALA A 33 2.48 5.45 0.82
N GLY A 34 1.48 4.83 0.24
CA GLY A 34 0.23 5.50 -0.11
C GLY A 34 -0.46 6.05 1.15
N LEU A 35 -1.62 6.55 1.00
CA LEU A 35 -2.46 7.20 2.02
C LEU A 35 -2.21 6.73 3.45
N ALA A 36 -1.69 7.62 4.33
CA ALA A 36 -1.61 7.36 5.76
C ALA A 36 -2.99 7.04 6.33
N GLY A 37 -3.05 6.16 7.33
CA GLY A 37 -4.29 5.78 8.01
C GLY A 37 -5.02 4.57 7.43
N THR A 38 -4.67 4.08 6.23
CA THR A 38 -5.26 2.86 5.66
C THR A 38 -4.55 1.59 6.14
N TRP A 39 -5.28 0.47 6.19
CA TRP A 39 -4.79 -0.81 6.71
C TRP A 39 -3.52 -1.28 6.01
N GLU A 40 -3.57 -1.46 4.70
CA GLU A 40 -2.45 -1.99 3.91
C GLU A 40 -1.19 -1.10 3.92
N ASN A 41 -1.36 0.23 4.02
CA ASN A 41 -0.24 1.16 4.04
C ASN A 41 0.40 1.31 5.44
N SER A 42 -0.20 0.75 6.48
CA SER A 42 0.35 0.72 7.84
C SER A 42 1.45 -0.33 8.02
N PHE A 43 1.49 -1.37 7.18
CA PHE A 43 2.31 -2.57 7.42
C PHE A 43 3.79 -2.28 7.53
N SER A 44 4.34 -1.42 6.67
CA SER A 44 5.77 -1.07 6.74
C SER A 44 6.11 -0.36 8.06
N GLU A 45 5.31 0.62 8.49
CA GLU A 45 5.58 1.37 9.71
C GLU A 45 5.32 0.56 10.98
N LEU A 46 4.18 -0.11 11.06
CA LEU A 46 3.86 -0.94 12.22
C LEU A 46 4.81 -2.14 12.35
N GLY A 47 5.19 -2.75 11.23
CA GLY A 47 6.17 -3.81 11.20
C GLY A 47 7.57 -3.34 11.61
N GLN A 48 7.95 -2.11 11.25
CA GLN A 48 9.21 -1.50 11.71
C GLN A 48 9.17 -1.26 13.22
N ASN A 49 8.10 -0.67 13.72
CA ASN A 49 7.92 -0.38 15.15
C ASN A 49 7.88 -1.67 15.99
N ALA A 50 7.34 -2.75 15.45
CA ALA A 50 7.33 -4.08 16.08
C ALA A 50 8.66 -4.85 15.92
N GLY A 51 9.63 -4.32 15.16
CA GLY A 51 10.97 -4.87 15.04
C GLY A 51 11.17 -5.92 13.95
N PHE A 52 10.17 -6.20 13.12
CA PHE A 52 10.27 -7.19 12.05
C PHE A 52 11.39 -6.86 11.05
N PHE A 53 11.46 -5.63 10.56
CA PHE A 53 12.51 -5.22 9.62
C PHE A 53 13.90 -5.23 10.27
N LYS A 54 13.99 -4.84 11.54
CA LYS A 54 15.25 -4.92 12.32
C LYS A 54 15.77 -6.35 12.42
N LYS A 55 14.90 -7.34 12.64
CA LYS A 55 15.23 -8.78 12.65
C LYS A 55 15.88 -9.23 11.33
N HIS A 56 15.49 -8.62 10.22
CA HIS A 56 16.03 -8.86 8.88
C HIS A 56 17.21 -7.94 8.52
N GLY A 57 17.77 -7.19 9.49
CA GLY A 57 18.90 -6.29 9.28
C GLY A 57 18.55 -5.04 8.46
N LEU A 58 17.28 -4.59 8.53
CA LEU A 58 16.76 -3.45 7.78
C LEU A 58 16.29 -2.33 8.69
N VAL A 59 16.42 -1.10 8.19
CA VAL A 59 15.72 0.08 8.69
C VAL A 59 15.03 0.76 7.52
N LEU A 60 13.78 1.18 7.73
CA LEU A 60 12.95 1.83 6.71
C LEU A 60 12.85 3.32 6.98
N ASP A 61 13.12 4.14 5.95
CA ASP A 61 12.77 5.55 5.92
C ASP A 61 11.41 5.67 5.22
N ILE A 62 10.36 5.88 6.00
CA ILE A 62 8.98 5.85 5.50
C ILE A 62 8.44 7.27 5.42
N PHE A 63 7.86 7.62 4.27
CA PHE A 63 7.06 8.82 4.12
C PHE A 63 5.75 8.52 3.41
N TYR A 64 4.71 9.31 3.71
CA TYR A 64 3.38 9.12 3.16
C TYR A 64 3.09 10.10 2.04
N THR A 65 2.34 9.64 1.05
CA THR A 65 1.91 10.41 -0.10
C THR A 65 0.40 10.62 -0.09
N GLN A 66 -0.10 11.50 -0.94
CA GLN A 66 -1.54 11.78 -1.05
C GLN A 66 -2.27 10.81 -2.00
N GLY A 67 -1.58 9.81 -2.55
CA GLY A 67 -2.18 8.78 -3.39
C GLY A 67 -1.21 8.12 -4.36
N ALA A 68 -1.73 7.14 -5.11
CA ALA A 68 -0.95 6.26 -5.99
C ALA A 68 -0.06 6.97 -7.01
N GLY A 69 -0.52 8.11 -7.55
CA GLY A 69 0.25 8.88 -8.53
C GLY A 69 1.53 9.47 -7.95
N GLU A 70 1.45 10.09 -6.76
CA GLU A 70 2.59 10.65 -6.06
C GLU A 70 3.56 9.56 -5.59
N THR A 71 3.03 8.46 -5.05
CA THR A 71 3.83 7.27 -4.67
C THR A 71 4.66 6.78 -5.86
N GLN A 72 4.03 6.64 -7.01
CA GLN A 72 4.71 6.19 -8.23
C GLN A 72 5.80 7.16 -8.69
N GLN A 73 5.55 8.46 -8.66
CA GLN A 73 6.56 9.46 -9.01
C GLN A 73 7.77 9.42 -8.09
N ALA A 74 7.58 9.18 -6.79
CA ALA A 74 8.67 9.01 -5.85
C ALA A 74 9.56 7.80 -6.20
N VAL A 75 8.96 6.69 -6.66
CA VAL A 75 9.71 5.51 -7.12
C VAL A 75 10.43 5.79 -8.44
N ILE A 76 9.75 6.39 -9.41
CA ILE A 76 10.35 6.72 -10.73
C ILE A 76 11.55 7.65 -10.58
N SER A 77 11.44 8.69 -9.77
CA SER A 77 12.52 9.66 -9.53
C SER A 77 13.68 9.10 -8.70
N GLY A 78 13.51 7.93 -8.06
CA GLY A 78 14.47 7.38 -7.12
C GLY A 78 14.46 8.06 -5.75
N SER A 79 13.47 8.91 -5.45
CA SER A 79 13.26 9.47 -4.09
C SER A 79 12.82 8.39 -3.11
N ALA A 80 12.13 7.36 -3.59
CA ALA A 80 11.85 6.12 -2.88
C ALA A 80 12.46 4.91 -3.60
N ASP A 81 12.90 3.92 -2.82
CA ASP A 81 13.35 2.62 -3.34
C ASP A 81 12.14 1.71 -3.61
N VAL A 82 11.11 1.82 -2.76
CA VAL A 82 9.86 1.06 -2.83
C VAL A 82 8.67 1.99 -2.70
N GLY A 83 7.63 1.74 -3.48
CA GLY A 83 6.31 2.39 -3.35
C GLY A 83 5.24 1.35 -3.06
N THR A 84 4.38 1.59 -2.06
CA THR A 84 3.24 0.74 -1.73
C THR A 84 1.92 1.40 -2.13
N GLY A 85 0.93 0.60 -2.51
CA GLY A 85 -0.38 1.12 -2.89
C GLY A 85 -0.42 1.79 -4.27
N VAL A 86 0.50 1.44 -5.19
CA VAL A 86 0.54 1.99 -6.54
C VAL A 86 -0.52 1.32 -7.42
N GLY A 87 -1.37 2.11 -8.06
CA GLY A 87 -2.43 1.60 -8.92
C GLY A 87 -1.90 0.84 -10.13
N THR A 88 -2.58 -0.24 -10.50
CA THR A 88 -2.17 -1.12 -11.61
C THR A 88 -2.08 -0.38 -12.93
N PHE A 89 -3.04 0.48 -13.24
CA PHE A 89 -3.04 1.26 -14.49
C PHE A 89 -1.91 2.27 -14.53
N ASN A 90 -1.62 2.93 -13.39
CA ASN A 90 -0.46 3.82 -13.28
C ASN A 90 0.82 3.07 -13.60
N THR A 91 0.97 1.87 -13.04
CA THR A 91 2.16 1.04 -13.22
C THR A 91 2.34 0.63 -14.67
N PHE A 92 1.30 0.11 -15.33
CA PHE A 92 1.36 -0.25 -16.74
C PHE A 92 1.66 0.95 -17.62
N GLY A 93 0.97 2.08 -17.41
CA GLY A 93 1.16 3.29 -18.19
C GLY A 93 2.56 3.90 -18.06
N ALA A 94 3.13 3.89 -16.88
CA ALA A 94 4.49 4.39 -16.67
C ALA A 94 5.54 3.44 -17.26
N PHE A 95 5.40 2.14 -17.05
CA PHE A 95 6.32 1.14 -17.62
C PHE A 95 6.32 1.16 -19.14
N ALA A 96 5.14 1.25 -19.78
CA ALA A 96 5.01 1.36 -21.24
C ALA A 96 5.71 2.61 -21.82
N LYS A 97 5.88 3.66 -21.00
CA LYS A 97 6.62 4.89 -21.33
C LYS A 97 8.11 4.82 -20.95
N GLY A 98 8.61 3.66 -20.53
CA GLY A 98 10.02 3.44 -20.19
C GLY A 98 10.42 3.85 -18.76
N ALA A 99 9.47 4.04 -17.85
CA ALA A 99 9.80 4.34 -16.45
C ALA A 99 10.59 3.20 -15.80
N PRO A 100 11.64 3.51 -15.00
CA PRO A 100 12.51 2.51 -14.37
C PRO A 100 11.85 1.91 -13.12
N ILE A 101 10.76 1.19 -13.30
CA ILE A 101 10.00 0.54 -12.23
C ILE A 101 9.86 -0.95 -12.45
N ARG A 102 9.73 -1.69 -11.35
CA ARG A 102 9.39 -3.13 -11.30
C ARG A 102 8.29 -3.36 -10.27
N VAL A 103 7.37 -4.27 -10.57
CA VAL A 103 6.42 -4.81 -9.59
C VAL A 103 7.13 -5.91 -8.81
N ILE A 104 7.22 -5.76 -7.50
CA ILE A 104 7.89 -6.72 -6.61
C ILE A 104 6.92 -7.49 -5.72
N ALA A 105 5.68 -7.01 -5.58
CA ALA A 105 4.62 -7.69 -4.82
C ALA A 105 3.25 -7.07 -5.15
N ALA A 106 2.18 -7.74 -4.71
CA ALA A 106 0.87 -7.12 -4.55
C ALA A 106 0.79 -6.38 -3.20
N THR A 107 0.07 -5.26 -3.14
CA THR A 107 -0.38 -4.69 -1.86
C THR A 107 -1.85 -4.92 -1.63
N HIS A 108 -2.65 -5.03 -2.70
CA HIS A 108 -4.05 -5.40 -2.61
C HIS A 108 -4.55 -6.09 -3.88
N THR A 109 -5.12 -7.29 -3.72
CA THR A 109 -5.81 -8.03 -4.78
C THR A 109 -7.29 -8.14 -4.42
N GLY A 110 -8.16 -7.68 -5.32
CA GLY A 110 -9.58 -7.53 -5.08
C GLY A 110 -10.00 -6.07 -4.93
N ALA A 111 -11.25 -5.85 -4.49
CA ALA A 111 -11.85 -4.52 -4.51
C ALA A 111 -12.83 -4.27 -3.34
N ASN A 112 -12.59 -4.90 -2.19
CA ASN A 112 -13.50 -4.81 -1.06
C ASN A 112 -13.36 -3.54 -0.23
N ASP A 113 -12.20 -2.89 -0.32
CA ASP A 113 -11.81 -1.77 0.54
C ASP A 113 -12.26 -0.40 0.04
N LEU A 114 -12.72 -0.29 -1.22
CA LEU A 114 -13.10 0.97 -1.81
C LEU A 114 -14.62 1.12 -1.87
N THR A 115 -15.11 2.17 -1.24
CA THR A 115 -16.54 2.47 -1.11
C THR A 115 -16.85 3.88 -1.62
N TRP A 116 -17.95 4.03 -2.35
CA TRP A 116 -18.51 5.31 -2.76
C TRP A 116 -19.76 5.61 -1.95
N TYR A 117 -19.88 6.87 -1.54
CA TYR A 117 -20.94 7.32 -0.65
C TYR A 117 -21.53 8.67 -1.08
N VAL A 118 -22.71 8.91 -0.61
CA VAL A 118 -23.40 10.19 -0.70
C VAL A 118 -23.77 10.69 0.69
N ARG A 119 -24.05 11.98 0.84
CA ARG A 119 -24.62 12.51 2.08
C ARG A 119 -25.97 11.86 2.37
N ALA A 120 -26.33 11.77 3.64
CA ALA A 120 -27.60 11.17 4.07
C ALA A 120 -28.82 11.81 3.41
N ASP A 121 -28.79 13.14 3.23
CA ASP A 121 -29.86 13.96 2.63
C ASP A 121 -29.86 13.98 1.08
N SER A 122 -28.89 13.29 0.45
CA SER A 122 -28.77 13.25 -1.01
C SER A 122 -30.00 12.65 -1.68
N SER A 123 -30.39 13.23 -2.83
CA SER A 123 -31.42 12.69 -3.72
C SER A 123 -31.01 11.41 -4.44
N ILE A 124 -29.70 11.12 -4.53
CA ILE A 124 -29.15 9.89 -5.14
C ILE A 124 -29.52 8.70 -4.25
N LYS A 125 -30.35 7.78 -4.71
CA LYS A 125 -30.82 6.62 -3.93
C LYS A 125 -30.24 5.31 -4.42
N ASP A 126 -29.97 5.19 -5.71
CA ASP A 126 -29.40 4.00 -6.33
C ASP A 126 -28.31 4.35 -7.38
N LYS A 127 -27.74 3.30 -8.00
CA LYS A 127 -26.63 3.43 -8.96
C LYS A 127 -27.04 4.13 -10.25
N LYS A 128 -28.33 4.14 -10.63
CA LYS A 128 -28.83 4.83 -11.83
C LYS A 128 -28.92 6.34 -11.61
N ASP A 129 -29.12 6.77 -10.37
CA ASP A 129 -29.16 8.19 -10.02
C ASP A 129 -27.77 8.86 -10.13
N LEU A 130 -26.72 8.08 -10.40
CA LEU A 130 -25.39 8.60 -10.69
C LEU A 130 -25.31 9.33 -12.05
N ALA A 131 -26.31 9.16 -12.91
CA ALA A 131 -26.36 9.83 -14.21
C ALA A 131 -26.21 11.36 -14.06
N ALA A 132 -25.29 11.94 -14.84
CA ALA A 132 -24.93 13.36 -14.85
C ALA A 132 -24.40 13.93 -13.50
N ARG A 133 -24.03 13.07 -12.52
CA ARG A 133 -23.45 13.47 -11.25
C ARG A 133 -21.93 13.58 -11.31
N SER A 134 -21.34 14.26 -10.33
CA SER A 134 -19.91 14.26 -10.08
C SER A 134 -19.55 13.09 -9.16
N VAL A 135 -18.65 12.19 -9.62
CA VAL A 135 -18.23 10.99 -8.89
C VAL A 135 -16.72 11.05 -8.63
N ALA A 136 -16.36 11.03 -7.37
CA ALA A 136 -14.98 11.21 -6.93
C ALA A 136 -14.10 9.99 -7.18
N TYR A 137 -12.82 10.24 -7.46
CA TYR A 137 -11.72 9.28 -7.39
C TYR A 137 -10.45 9.98 -6.88
N SER A 138 -9.40 9.23 -6.49
CA SER A 138 -8.19 9.86 -5.93
C SER A 138 -7.36 10.58 -6.99
N THR A 139 -6.70 9.85 -7.86
CA THR A 139 -5.84 10.37 -8.94
C THR A 139 -6.02 9.52 -10.18
N ALA A 140 -5.71 10.07 -11.35
CA ALA A 140 -5.74 9.32 -12.60
C ALA A 140 -4.87 8.07 -12.52
N GLY A 141 -5.35 6.92 -13.00
CA GLY A 141 -4.67 5.62 -12.99
C GLY A 141 -4.68 4.86 -11.67
N SER A 142 -5.27 5.43 -10.62
CA SER A 142 -5.47 4.76 -9.34
C SER A 142 -6.54 3.66 -9.41
N SER A 143 -6.58 2.79 -8.39
CA SER A 143 -7.64 1.78 -8.25
C SER A 143 -9.03 2.40 -8.11
N THR A 144 -9.15 3.58 -7.49
CA THR A 144 -10.42 4.31 -7.42
C THR A 144 -10.86 4.81 -8.79
N TYR A 145 -9.92 5.23 -9.65
CA TYR A 145 -10.25 5.64 -11.02
C TYR A 145 -10.69 4.45 -11.88
N ALA A 146 -10.00 3.31 -11.75
CA ALA A 146 -10.41 2.07 -12.39
C ALA A 146 -11.85 1.68 -12.03
N ALA A 147 -12.21 1.76 -10.75
CA ALA A 147 -13.56 1.48 -10.29
C ALA A 147 -14.59 2.45 -10.87
N VAL A 148 -14.31 3.76 -10.87
CA VAL A 148 -15.21 4.78 -11.41
C VAL A 148 -15.46 4.58 -12.90
N LEU A 149 -14.44 4.25 -13.68
CA LEU A 149 -14.62 3.91 -15.11
C LEU A 149 -15.41 2.61 -15.30
N GLY A 150 -15.16 1.61 -14.42
CA GLY A 150 -15.92 0.38 -14.40
C GLY A 150 -17.41 0.60 -14.07
N PHE A 151 -17.73 1.52 -13.15
CA PHE A 151 -19.12 1.85 -12.79
C PHE A 151 -19.91 2.38 -13.97
N GLN A 152 -19.35 3.26 -14.81
CA GLN A 152 -20.05 3.75 -16.00
C GLN A 152 -20.47 2.59 -16.90
N ARG A 153 -19.56 1.63 -17.11
CA ARG A 153 -19.83 0.44 -17.92
C ARG A 153 -20.88 -0.49 -17.28
N VAL A 154 -20.69 -0.84 -16.01
CA VAL A 154 -21.52 -1.86 -15.31
C VAL A 154 -22.92 -1.33 -15.00
N PHE A 155 -23.03 -0.05 -14.60
CA PHE A 155 -24.33 0.56 -14.26
C PHE A 155 -25.06 1.11 -15.49
N GLY A 156 -24.37 1.24 -16.64
CA GLY A 156 -24.94 1.77 -17.88
C GLY A 156 -25.31 3.25 -17.77
N VAL A 157 -24.54 4.03 -17.01
CA VAL A 157 -24.77 5.46 -16.77
C VAL A 157 -23.54 6.28 -17.08
N SER A 158 -23.74 7.51 -17.56
CA SER A 158 -22.68 8.50 -17.74
C SER A 158 -22.71 9.51 -16.59
N PHE A 159 -21.55 9.75 -16.01
CA PHE A 159 -21.33 10.77 -14.99
C PHE A 159 -19.95 11.42 -15.17
N THR A 160 -19.67 12.48 -14.42
CA THR A 160 -18.39 13.20 -14.47
C THR A 160 -17.44 12.68 -13.39
N PRO A 161 -16.36 11.96 -13.76
CA PRO A 161 -15.30 11.61 -12.83
C PRO A 161 -14.55 12.86 -12.36
N VAL A 162 -14.34 13.00 -11.02
CA VAL A 162 -13.65 14.15 -10.42
C VAL A 162 -12.50 13.67 -9.54
N ALA A 163 -11.30 14.15 -9.84
CA ALA A 163 -10.12 13.88 -8.99
C ALA A 163 -10.19 14.72 -7.71
N THR A 164 -10.25 14.07 -6.56
CA THR A 164 -10.42 14.73 -5.25
C THR A 164 -9.27 14.52 -4.28
N GLY A 165 -8.26 13.71 -4.67
CA GLY A 165 -7.18 13.31 -3.78
C GLY A 165 -7.62 12.23 -2.78
N GLY A 166 -7.10 12.29 -1.55
CA GLY A 166 -7.36 11.29 -0.51
C GLY A 166 -8.76 11.38 0.12
N PRO A 167 -9.12 10.38 0.97
CA PRO A 167 -10.46 10.29 1.58
C PRO A 167 -10.86 11.53 2.40
N ALA A 168 -9.92 12.15 3.12
CA ALA A 168 -10.22 13.33 3.94
C ALA A 168 -10.62 14.54 3.08
N ALA A 169 -9.87 14.82 2.00
CA ALA A 169 -10.19 15.90 1.06
C ALA A 169 -11.51 15.62 0.34
N THR A 170 -11.74 14.36 -0.05
CA THR A 170 -12.99 13.91 -0.68
C THR A 170 -14.18 14.11 0.26
N LEU A 171 -14.04 13.76 1.54
CA LEU A 171 -15.12 13.95 2.53
C LEU A 171 -15.50 15.41 2.65
N THR A 172 -14.53 16.31 2.76
CA THR A 172 -14.79 17.75 2.82
C THR A 172 -15.60 18.23 1.60
N GLN A 173 -15.16 17.85 0.39
CA GLN A 173 -15.83 18.23 -0.84
C GLN A 173 -17.25 17.65 -0.96
N ALA A 174 -17.46 16.41 -0.53
CA ALA A 174 -18.77 15.78 -0.52
C ALA A 174 -19.72 16.44 0.50
N MET A 175 -19.24 16.69 1.72
CA MET A 175 -20.07 17.30 2.77
C MET A 175 -20.43 18.77 2.50
N THR A 176 -19.59 19.49 1.77
CA THR A 176 -19.86 20.87 1.33
C THR A 176 -20.67 20.95 0.02
N GLY A 177 -20.95 19.81 -0.62
CA GLY A 177 -21.71 19.76 -1.87
C GLY A 177 -20.92 20.19 -3.12
N GLN A 178 -19.58 20.24 -3.03
CA GLN A 178 -18.70 20.49 -4.20
C GLN A 178 -18.68 19.30 -5.15
N ILE A 179 -18.92 18.10 -4.65
CA ILE A 179 -19.12 16.87 -5.40
C ILE A 179 -20.37 16.14 -4.89
N ASP A 180 -21.03 15.38 -5.77
CA ASP A 180 -22.24 14.63 -5.42
C ASP A 180 -21.91 13.31 -4.69
N VAL A 181 -20.86 12.61 -5.14
CA VAL A 181 -20.49 11.27 -4.68
C VAL A 181 -19.03 11.24 -4.27
N GLY A 182 -18.78 11.01 -2.99
CA GLY A 182 -17.45 10.84 -2.43
C GLY A 182 -16.97 9.40 -2.49
N TRP A 183 -15.67 9.19 -2.33
CA TRP A 183 -15.06 7.87 -2.14
C TRP A 183 -14.33 7.79 -0.81
N THR A 184 -14.21 6.59 -0.26
CA THR A 184 -13.44 6.32 0.95
C THR A 184 -12.81 4.94 0.93
N SER A 185 -11.82 4.76 1.82
CA SER A 185 -11.21 3.48 2.14
C SER A 185 -11.10 3.38 3.68
N PRO A 186 -11.58 2.29 4.30
CA PRO A 186 -11.54 2.14 5.75
C PRO A 186 -10.12 2.23 6.33
N PRO A 187 -9.99 2.83 7.51
CA PRO A 187 -11.06 3.21 8.47
C PRO A 187 -11.74 4.56 8.23
N PHE A 188 -11.31 5.32 7.20
CA PHE A 188 -11.90 6.64 6.93
C PHE A 188 -13.41 6.55 6.72
N ALA A 189 -14.14 7.49 7.36
CA ALA A 189 -15.60 7.67 7.26
C ALA A 189 -16.45 6.44 7.67
N VAL A 190 -15.87 5.41 8.31
CA VAL A 190 -16.64 4.27 8.84
C VAL A 190 -17.59 4.70 9.95
N ASP A 191 -17.19 5.63 10.80
CA ASP A 191 -18.02 6.26 11.82
C ASP A 191 -19.21 6.99 11.21
N LEU A 192 -19.01 7.78 10.18
CA LEU A 192 -20.07 8.52 9.49
C LEU A 192 -21.08 7.60 8.79
N LEU A 193 -20.60 6.48 8.24
CA LEU A 193 -21.50 5.44 7.71
C LEU A 193 -22.34 4.80 8.81
N ARG A 194 -21.74 4.49 9.97
CA ARG A 194 -22.44 3.90 11.12
C ARG A 194 -23.44 4.87 11.77
N GLU A 195 -23.12 6.16 11.78
CA GLU A 195 -23.98 7.21 12.29
C GLU A 195 -25.08 7.63 11.30
N GLY A 196 -25.06 7.09 10.08
CA GLY A 196 -26.01 7.44 9.02
C GLY A 196 -25.86 8.86 8.48
N LYS A 197 -24.72 9.52 8.69
CA LYS A 197 -24.43 10.86 8.14
C LYS A 197 -24.09 10.83 6.66
N ILE A 198 -23.54 9.70 6.21
CA ILE A 198 -23.34 9.37 4.81
C ILE A 198 -23.92 7.98 4.55
N ARG A 199 -24.15 7.68 3.28
CA ARG A 199 -24.77 6.43 2.85
C ARG A 199 -23.97 5.84 1.70
N GLU A 200 -23.63 4.56 1.80
CA GLU A 200 -22.99 3.82 0.71
C GLU A 200 -23.91 3.75 -0.51
N ILE A 201 -23.35 3.96 -1.71
CA ILE A 201 -24.08 3.87 -2.98
C ILE A 201 -23.43 2.87 -3.94
N ALA A 202 -22.12 2.67 -3.88
CA ALA A 202 -21.40 1.72 -4.69
C ALA A 202 -20.12 1.23 -3.97
N ARG A 203 -19.65 0.04 -4.36
CA ARG A 203 -18.33 -0.50 -4.01
C ARG A 203 -17.53 -0.83 -5.26
N ALA A 204 -16.22 -0.79 -5.18
CA ALA A 204 -15.41 -1.24 -6.31
C ALA A 204 -15.70 -2.70 -6.70
N SER A 205 -16.09 -3.54 -5.75
CA SER A 205 -16.54 -4.93 -5.98
C SER A 205 -17.87 -5.06 -6.76
N ASP A 206 -18.59 -3.96 -7.02
CA ASP A 206 -19.73 -3.95 -7.95
C ASP A 206 -19.26 -4.12 -9.40
N VAL A 207 -17.98 -3.84 -9.69
CA VAL A 207 -17.32 -4.14 -10.95
C VAL A 207 -16.75 -5.55 -10.87
N PRO A 208 -17.36 -6.54 -11.56
CA PRO A 208 -16.99 -7.96 -11.39
C PRO A 208 -15.50 -8.24 -11.66
N GLU A 209 -14.93 -7.60 -12.65
CA GLU A 209 -13.53 -7.79 -13.06
C GLU A 209 -12.56 -7.40 -11.95
N LEU A 210 -12.88 -6.36 -11.17
CA LEU A 210 -12.00 -5.88 -10.09
C LEU A 210 -11.94 -6.83 -8.89
N ARG A 211 -12.90 -7.77 -8.75
CA ARG A 211 -12.94 -8.70 -7.60
C ARG A 211 -11.73 -9.63 -7.54
N ASN A 212 -11.18 -9.97 -8.72
CA ASN A 212 -10.09 -10.94 -8.87
C ASN A 212 -8.89 -10.35 -9.62
N GLN A 213 -8.71 -9.03 -9.55
CA GLN A 213 -7.53 -8.35 -10.09
C GLN A 213 -6.69 -7.80 -8.96
N THR A 214 -5.38 -7.80 -9.13
CA THR A 214 -4.49 -7.00 -8.29
C THR A 214 -4.73 -5.53 -8.63
N ALA A 215 -5.38 -4.84 -7.70
CA ALA A 215 -5.75 -3.44 -7.85
C ALA A 215 -4.59 -2.49 -7.54
N ARG A 216 -3.68 -2.93 -6.66
CA ARG A 216 -2.51 -2.13 -6.23
C ARG A 216 -1.29 -3.00 -6.07
N PHE A 217 -0.16 -2.47 -6.54
CA PHE A 217 1.15 -3.08 -6.47
C PHE A 217 2.06 -2.45 -5.43
N MET A 218 3.01 -3.23 -5.00
CA MET A 218 4.28 -2.76 -4.46
C MET A 218 5.26 -2.65 -5.61
N THR A 219 5.75 -1.45 -5.88
CA THR A 219 6.70 -1.19 -6.96
C THR A 219 8.07 -0.84 -6.41
N ALA A 220 9.12 -1.19 -7.12
CA ALA A 220 10.49 -0.82 -6.80
C ALA A 220 11.10 0.04 -7.91
N ASN A 221 12.00 0.95 -7.54
CA ASN A 221 12.90 1.56 -8.50
C ASN A 221 13.82 0.48 -9.10
N ALA A 222 13.81 0.32 -10.42
CA ALA A 222 14.50 -0.76 -11.10
C ALA A 222 16.02 -0.74 -10.86
N ILE A 223 16.62 0.47 -10.85
CA ILE A 223 18.08 0.64 -10.63
C ILE A 223 18.44 0.25 -9.18
N ALA A 224 17.64 0.69 -8.20
CA ALA A 224 17.87 0.33 -6.81
C ALA A 224 17.68 -1.18 -6.56
N LEU A 225 16.67 -1.80 -7.20
CA LEU A 225 16.41 -3.23 -7.10
C LEU A 225 17.56 -4.05 -7.68
N GLU A 226 18.05 -3.68 -8.85
CA GLU A 226 19.17 -4.37 -9.50
C GLU A 226 20.45 -4.28 -8.67
N ALA A 227 20.79 -3.09 -8.20
CA ALA A 227 21.99 -2.85 -7.41
C ALA A 227 21.98 -3.52 -6.02
N ARG A 228 20.79 -3.73 -5.42
CA ARG A 228 20.65 -4.17 -4.03
C ARG A 228 19.61 -5.29 -3.84
N ARG A 229 19.49 -6.22 -4.79
CA ARG A 229 18.45 -7.26 -4.83
C ARG A 229 18.23 -7.96 -3.48
N GLN A 230 19.30 -8.33 -2.77
CA GLN A 230 19.21 -9.04 -1.50
C GLN A 230 18.54 -8.22 -0.38
N ILE A 231 18.62 -6.90 -0.45
CA ILE A 231 17.92 -6.03 0.50
C ILE A 231 16.40 -6.11 0.26
N PHE A 232 15.97 -6.11 -1.01
CA PHE A 232 14.55 -6.26 -1.36
C PHE A 232 13.99 -7.65 -1.03
N VAL A 233 14.81 -8.70 -1.18
CA VAL A 233 14.44 -10.07 -0.73
C VAL A 233 14.15 -10.07 0.77
N ARG A 234 15.06 -9.53 1.60
CA ARG A 234 14.87 -9.45 3.05
C ARG A 234 13.68 -8.56 3.43
N TYR A 235 13.45 -7.48 2.69
CA TYR A 235 12.30 -6.61 2.90
C TYR A 235 10.99 -7.36 2.67
N LEU A 236 10.85 -8.12 1.59
CA LEU A 236 9.64 -8.89 1.31
C LEU A 236 9.44 -10.05 2.30
N GLN A 237 10.53 -10.68 2.76
CA GLN A 237 10.46 -11.69 3.82
C GLN A 237 9.91 -11.10 5.12
N ALA A 238 10.47 -9.96 5.56
CA ALA A 238 9.98 -9.24 6.73
C ALA A 238 8.53 -8.78 6.54
N TYR A 239 8.17 -8.27 5.36
CA TYR A 239 6.82 -7.81 5.06
C TYR A 239 5.79 -8.94 5.15
N ARG A 240 6.11 -10.16 4.72
CA ARG A 240 5.24 -11.34 4.91
C ARG A 240 5.01 -11.65 6.40
N GLU A 241 6.07 -11.62 7.21
CA GLU A 241 5.93 -11.79 8.66
C GLU A 241 5.04 -10.71 9.28
N VAL A 242 5.15 -9.47 8.79
CA VAL A 242 4.26 -8.37 9.21
C VAL A 242 2.82 -8.65 8.83
N VAL A 243 2.54 -9.10 7.60
CA VAL A 243 1.18 -9.47 7.18
C VAL A 243 0.62 -10.55 8.11
N ASP A 244 1.39 -11.58 8.41
CA ASP A 244 0.95 -12.64 9.32
C ASP A 244 0.64 -12.11 10.72
N TRP A 245 1.51 -11.28 11.27
CA TRP A 245 1.33 -10.64 12.57
C TRP A 245 0.10 -9.74 12.61
N MET A 246 -0.12 -8.92 11.58
CA MET A 246 -1.27 -8.01 11.49
C MET A 246 -2.63 -8.72 11.55
N TYR A 247 -2.68 -10.02 11.17
CA TYR A 247 -3.92 -10.82 11.19
C TYR A 247 -4.00 -11.84 12.32
N SER A 248 -2.94 -12.06 13.08
CA SER A 248 -2.91 -13.08 14.14
C SER A 248 -2.78 -12.52 15.54
N ASP A 249 -2.26 -11.29 15.70
CA ASP A 249 -1.92 -10.73 17.01
C ASP A 249 -2.83 -9.54 17.36
N LYS A 250 -3.42 -9.60 18.57
CA LYS A 250 -4.24 -8.48 19.10
C LYS A 250 -3.43 -7.20 19.29
N ALA A 251 -2.11 -7.31 19.53
CA ALA A 251 -1.23 -6.15 19.65
C ALA A 251 -1.12 -5.39 18.33
N ALA A 252 -1.16 -6.09 17.18
CA ALA A 252 -1.16 -5.46 15.86
C ALA A 252 -2.42 -4.61 15.63
N LEU A 253 -3.59 -5.13 16.04
CA LEU A 253 -4.84 -4.39 15.93
C LEU A 253 -4.82 -3.12 16.77
N LYS A 254 -4.32 -3.23 18.03
CA LYS A 254 -4.16 -2.06 18.89
C LYS A 254 -3.17 -1.05 18.30
N ALA A 255 -2.03 -1.51 17.81
CA ALA A 255 -1.04 -0.65 17.15
C ALA A 255 -1.63 0.08 15.94
N PHE A 256 -2.46 -0.60 15.14
CA PHE A 256 -3.18 0.02 14.03
C PHE A 256 -4.20 1.06 14.50
N ALA A 257 -4.99 0.76 15.54
CA ALA A 257 -5.97 1.70 16.11
C ALA A 257 -5.29 3.01 16.57
N ASP A 258 -4.18 2.87 17.32
CA ASP A 258 -3.39 3.99 17.81
C ASP A 258 -2.78 4.81 16.65
N TRP A 259 -2.20 4.13 15.66
CA TRP A 259 -1.56 4.76 14.50
C TRP A 259 -2.58 5.47 13.60
N ALA A 260 -3.70 4.82 13.28
CA ALA A 260 -4.78 5.40 12.47
C ALA A 260 -5.63 6.41 13.24
N ARG A 261 -5.44 6.51 14.58
CA ARG A 261 -6.18 7.37 15.50
C ARG A 261 -7.69 7.12 15.45
N VAL A 262 -8.06 5.84 15.48
CA VAL A 262 -9.46 5.40 15.51
C VAL A 262 -9.73 4.51 16.71
N PRO A 263 -10.96 4.44 17.22
CA PRO A 263 -11.32 3.49 18.26
C PRO A 263 -11.04 2.04 17.83
N GLU A 264 -10.60 1.18 18.75
CA GLU A 264 -10.36 -0.24 18.45
C GLU A 264 -11.58 -0.95 17.86
N ALA A 265 -12.79 -0.54 18.25
CA ALA A 265 -14.04 -1.07 17.69
C ALA A 265 -14.18 -0.77 16.18
N ILE A 266 -13.65 0.36 15.71
CA ILE A 266 -13.56 0.67 14.28
C ILE A 266 -12.40 -0.10 13.64
N ALA A 267 -11.21 -0.06 14.26
CA ALA A 267 -10.03 -0.75 13.75
C ALA A 267 -10.29 -2.24 13.48
N ARG A 268 -11.04 -2.92 14.37
CA ARG A 268 -11.39 -4.33 14.23
C ARG A 268 -12.22 -4.62 12.98
N THR A 269 -13.13 -3.73 12.62
CA THR A 269 -14.00 -3.93 11.43
C THR A 269 -13.23 -3.82 10.12
N VAL A 270 -12.03 -3.22 10.13
CA VAL A 270 -11.25 -2.96 8.92
C VAL A 270 -10.75 -4.28 8.27
N PRO A 271 -9.93 -5.12 8.96
CA PRO A 271 -9.51 -6.39 8.38
C PRO A 271 -10.68 -7.37 8.19
N GLU A 272 -11.69 -7.36 9.08
CA GLU A 272 -12.81 -8.30 9.02
C GLU A 272 -13.70 -8.08 7.79
N ASN A 273 -14.02 -6.83 7.46
CA ASN A 273 -15.03 -6.51 6.45
C ASN A 273 -14.47 -5.99 5.13
N TYR A 274 -13.26 -5.44 5.14
CA TYR A 274 -12.74 -4.70 3.99
C TYR A 274 -11.40 -5.22 3.47
N TYR A 275 -10.56 -5.76 4.36
CA TYR A 275 -9.22 -6.26 4.01
C TYR A 275 -9.05 -7.72 4.45
N PRO A 276 -9.77 -8.69 3.86
CA PRO A 276 -9.49 -10.10 4.16
C PRO A 276 -8.01 -10.41 3.92
N LYS A 277 -7.38 -11.21 4.80
CA LYS A 277 -5.94 -11.52 4.73
C LYS A 277 -5.49 -11.92 3.32
N ASN A 278 -6.28 -12.74 2.65
CA ASN A 278 -5.97 -13.21 1.30
C ASN A 278 -5.83 -12.07 0.27
N ASN A 279 -6.45 -10.92 0.51
CA ASN A 279 -6.39 -9.78 -0.41
C ASN A 279 -5.11 -8.94 -0.27
N VAL A 280 -4.37 -9.10 0.82
CA VAL A 280 -3.12 -8.35 1.08
C VAL A 280 -1.88 -9.23 1.08
N LEU A 281 -2.00 -10.47 0.62
CA LEU A 281 -0.84 -11.36 0.45
C LEU A 281 0.08 -10.82 -0.65
N PRO A 282 1.37 -10.58 -0.36
CA PRO A 282 2.28 -9.94 -1.30
C PRO A 282 2.54 -10.77 -2.57
N ASP A 283 2.35 -12.08 -2.50
CA ASP A 283 2.57 -12.99 -3.62
C ASP A 283 1.37 -13.17 -4.53
N ARG A 284 0.20 -12.68 -4.09
CA ARG A 284 -1.05 -12.84 -4.81
C ARG A 284 -1.20 -11.77 -5.88
N ILE A 285 -0.48 -11.93 -7.00
CA ILE A 285 -0.62 -11.10 -8.20
C ILE A 285 -1.53 -11.84 -9.18
N GLU A 286 -2.73 -11.33 -9.39
CA GLU A 286 -3.78 -11.99 -10.18
C GLU A 286 -4.45 -11.03 -11.17
N GLY A 287 -5.09 -11.58 -12.20
CA GLY A 287 -5.94 -10.85 -13.14
C GLY A 287 -5.21 -9.83 -14.01
N LEU A 288 -3.91 -10.00 -14.26
CA LEU A 288 -3.09 -9.04 -15.02
C LEU A 288 -3.58 -8.88 -16.47
N GLU A 289 -4.07 -9.95 -17.10
CA GLU A 289 -4.58 -9.88 -18.48
C GLU A 289 -5.85 -9.02 -18.56
N LEU A 290 -6.78 -9.20 -17.63
CA LEU A 290 -7.98 -8.39 -17.52
C LEU A 290 -7.64 -6.93 -17.21
N ALA A 291 -6.75 -6.71 -16.24
CA ALA A 291 -6.29 -5.36 -15.90
C ALA A 291 -5.60 -4.66 -17.07
N MET A 292 -4.87 -5.41 -17.89
CA MET A 292 -4.23 -4.90 -19.10
C MET A 292 -5.25 -4.54 -20.20
N ALA A 293 -6.27 -5.38 -20.38
CA ALA A 293 -7.38 -5.10 -21.29
C ALA A 293 -8.13 -3.81 -20.88
N ASP A 294 -8.42 -3.65 -19.60
CA ASP A 294 -9.01 -2.43 -19.05
C ASP A 294 -8.10 -1.21 -19.23
N ALA A 295 -6.78 -1.36 -19.00
CA ALA A 295 -5.82 -0.28 -19.20
C ALA A 295 -5.76 0.21 -20.66
N VAL A 296 -5.93 -0.69 -21.63
CA VAL A 296 -6.07 -0.34 -23.06
C VAL A 296 -7.41 0.35 -23.31
N ALA A 297 -8.50 -0.24 -22.84
CA ALA A 297 -9.86 0.31 -23.02
C ALA A 297 -9.98 1.73 -22.45
N PHE A 298 -9.32 1.99 -21.32
CA PHE A 298 -9.29 3.30 -20.65
C PHE A 298 -8.13 4.19 -21.11
N LYS A 299 -7.39 3.80 -22.17
CA LYS A 299 -6.33 4.58 -22.82
C LYS A 299 -5.12 4.91 -21.92
N TYR A 300 -4.82 4.05 -20.94
CA TYR A 300 -3.58 4.14 -20.14
C TYR A 300 -2.36 3.61 -20.88
N ILE A 301 -2.56 2.58 -21.70
CA ILE A 301 -1.59 2.03 -22.65
C ILE A 301 -2.22 1.93 -24.02
N ALA A 302 -1.42 2.10 -25.07
CA ALA A 302 -1.89 2.05 -26.44
C ALA A 302 -2.20 0.61 -26.91
N ALA A 303 -1.48 -0.36 -26.38
CA ALA A 303 -1.61 -1.78 -26.66
C ALA A 303 -1.22 -2.59 -25.41
N PRO A 304 -1.65 -3.85 -25.30
CA PRO A 304 -1.19 -4.73 -24.22
C PRO A 304 0.32 -4.87 -24.21
N LEU A 305 0.91 -4.94 -23.01
CA LEU A 305 2.33 -5.29 -22.87
C LEU A 305 2.57 -6.70 -23.40
N SER A 306 3.68 -6.91 -24.14
CA SER A 306 4.08 -8.25 -24.55
C SER A 306 4.41 -9.14 -23.36
N LYS A 307 4.48 -10.45 -23.56
CA LYS A 307 4.87 -11.40 -22.50
C LYS A 307 6.23 -11.05 -21.89
N ASP A 308 7.21 -10.67 -22.74
CA ASP A 308 8.57 -10.29 -22.30
C ASP A 308 8.56 -8.96 -21.53
N GLN A 309 7.76 -7.99 -21.96
CA GLN A 309 7.57 -6.74 -21.23
C GLN A 309 6.92 -6.99 -19.85
N LEU A 310 5.89 -7.85 -19.80
CA LEU A 310 5.24 -8.19 -18.57
C LEU A 310 6.18 -8.96 -17.62
N ALA A 311 6.96 -9.91 -18.13
CA ALA A 311 7.99 -10.63 -17.36
C ALA A 311 9.10 -9.69 -16.86
N THR A 312 9.42 -8.65 -17.63
CA THR A 312 10.36 -7.59 -17.20
C THR A 312 9.76 -6.71 -16.11
N LEU A 313 8.47 -6.35 -16.24
CA LEU A 313 7.78 -5.51 -15.26
C LEU A 313 7.56 -6.24 -13.93
N VAL A 314 7.03 -7.47 -13.98
CA VAL A 314 6.69 -8.24 -12.78
C VAL A 314 7.86 -9.11 -12.37
N LEU A 315 8.63 -8.62 -11.42
CA LEU A 315 9.84 -9.27 -10.94
C LEU A 315 9.78 -9.43 -9.41
N VAL A 316 9.13 -10.51 -8.96
CA VAL A 316 9.06 -10.83 -7.52
C VAL A 316 10.42 -11.41 -7.10
N PRO A 317 11.22 -10.71 -6.26
CA PRO A 317 12.58 -11.12 -5.96
C PRO A 317 12.73 -12.43 -5.18
N LEU A 318 11.61 -12.95 -4.64
CA LEU A 318 11.58 -14.16 -3.80
C LEU A 318 11.49 -15.47 -4.60
N ASN A 319 11.25 -15.36 -5.91
CA ASN A 319 11.16 -16.50 -6.83
C ASN A 319 12.49 -16.72 -7.56
#